data_18b032fe90b57b46fd2ea2797f3cf426
#
_entry.id   18b032fe90b57b46fd2ea2797f3cf426
#
_cell.length_a   1.000
_cell.length_b   1.000
_cell.length_c   1.000
_cell.angle_alpha   90.00
_cell.angle_beta   90.00
_cell.angle_gamma   90.00
#
_symmetry.space_group_name_H-M   'P 1'
#
loop_
_entity.id
_entity.type
_entity.pdbx_description
1 polymer ?
#
loop_
_entity_poly.entity_id
_entity_poly.type
_entity_poly.pdbx_seq_one_letter_code
_entity_poly.pdbx_strand_id
1 'polypeptide(L)'
;MARNVYSDDYQYYYGKCCVFISHQQNDKPAAKLIANYLLSCGIDVYFDEYDSSINRRNPQSVVNAIKAGIQKSTHLMCLLSENAMKSKWIPWEVGYGYEHNVFCVKLKEIAFSLLPEYLQVVPVYSGYEALDVAIRNMRSTNNICEGQMRTYSNYTHPLSSIMYDNINKYYG
;
A
#
# COMPACT_ATOMS: atom_id res chain seq x y z
N MET A 1 -15.18 -11.31 -5.38
CA MET A 1 -13.94 -11.69 -4.67
C MET A 1 -12.85 -10.68 -4.99
N ALA A 2 -12.15 -10.17 -3.97
CA ALA A 2 -11.06 -9.22 -4.17
C ALA A 2 -9.88 -9.89 -4.92
N ARG A 3 -9.20 -9.15 -5.77
CA ARG A 3 -8.21 -9.69 -6.71
C ARG A 3 -6.97 -8.82 -6.82
N ASN A 4 -5.86 -9.46 -7.21
CA ASN A 4 -4.69 -8.75 -7.67
C ASN A 4 -4.86 -8.42 -9.16
N VAL A 5 -5.17 -7.17 -9.46
CA VAL A 5 -5.50 -6.73 -10.82
C VAL A 5 -4.29 -6.65 -11.77
N TYR A 6 -3.08 -6.85 -11.26
CA TYR A 6 -1.90 -6.97 -12.12
C TYR A 6 -1.97 -8.21 -13.01
N SER A 7 -2.50 -9.31 -12.48
CA SER A 7 -2.61 -10.59 -13.18
C SER A 7 -3.90 -10.76 -13.97
N ASP A 8 -4.86 -9.84 -13.82
CA ASP A 8 -6.20 -9.96 -14.41
C ASP A 8 -6.40 -9.02 -15.60
N ASP A 9 -7.32 -9.40 -16.50
CA ASP A 9 -7.62 -8.63 -17.69
C ASP A 9 -8.27 -7.27 -17.35
N TYR A 10 -7.77 -6.25 -17.96
CA TYR A 10 -7.84 -4.84 -17.59
C TYR A 10 -9.22 -4.18 -17.59
N GLN A 11 -10.13 -4.70 -18.38
CA GLN A 11 -11.37 -3.98 -18.74
C GLN A 11 -12.42 -3.96 -17.62
N TYR A 12 -12.28 -4.77 -16.59
CA TYR A 12 -13.32 -5.00 -15.58
C TYR A 12 -13.20 -4.16 -14.30
N TYR A 13 -12.13 -3.38 -14.14
CA TYR A 13 -11.81 -2.75 -12.84
C TYR A 13 -12.05 -1.26 -12.75
N TYR A 14 -12.55 -0.64 -13.80
CA TYR A 14 -12.78 0.79 -13.80
C TYR A 14 -13.81 1.19 -12.73
N GLY A 15 -13.39 2.02 -11.79
CA GLY A 15 -14.25 2.53 -10.72
C GLY A 15 -14.35 1.67 -9.45
N LYS A 16 -13.71 0.50 -9.40
CA LYS A 16 -13.65 -0.31 -8.17
C LYS A 16 -12.53 0.16 -7.26
N CYS A 17 -12.75 0.02 -5.94
CA CYS A 17 -11.71 0.30 -4.96
C CYS A 17 -10.52 -0.64 -5.16
N CYS A 18 -9.40 -0.08 -5.55
CA CYS A 18 -8.16 -0.79 -5.80
C CYS A 18 -6.99 0.00 -5.25
N VAL A 19 -6.12 -0.67 -4.50
CA VAL A 19 -4.92 -0.08 -3.92
C VAL A 19 -3.70 -0.49 -4.73
N PHE A 20 -3.03 0.49 -5.34
CA PHE A 20 -1.68 0.30 -5.90
C PHE A 20 -0.66 0.27 -4.76
N ILE A 21 0.17 -0.77 -4.70
CA ILE A 21 1.18 -0.94 -3.66
C ILE A 21 2.57 -0.59 -4.21
N SER A 22 3.01 0.64 -3.92
CA SER A 22 4.37 1.08 -4.21
C SER A 22 5.34 0.54 -3.16
N HIS A 23 6.35 -0.18 -3.58
CA HIS A 23 7.34 -0.79 -2.70
C HIS A 23 8.70 -0.94 -3.38
N GLN A 24 9.76 -1.04 -2.58
CA GLN A 24 11.08 -1.39 -3.08
C GLN A 24 11.23 -2.91 -3.21
N GLN A 25 12.10 -3.35 -4.11
CA GLN A 25 12.29 -4.78 -4.41
C GLN A 25 12.62 -5.59 -3.15
N ASN A 26 13.49 -5.07 -2.30
CA ASN A 26 13.89 -5.75 -1.06
C ASN A 26 12.76 -5.83 -0.02
N ASP A 27 11.71 -5.03 -0.18
CA ASP A 27 10.54 -4.99 0.71
C ASP A 27 9.37 -5.83 0.19
N LYS A 28 9.57 -6.54 -0.89
CA LYS A 28 8.54 -7.39 -1.52
C LYS A 28 7.84 -8.35 -0.54
N PRO A 29 8.54 -9.04 0.37
CA PRO A 29 7.88 -9.90 1.35
C PRO A 29 6.90 -9.14 2.25
N ALA A 30 7.28 -7.95 2.75
CA ALA A 30 6.39 -7.11 3.55
C ALA A 30 5.21 -6.57 2.73
N ALA A 31 5.47 -6.11 1.51
CA ALA A 31 4.44 -5.66 0.59
C ALA A 31 3.42 -6.77 0.28
N LYS A 32 3.88 -8.00 0.11
CA LYS A 32 3.02 -9.17 -0.12
C LYS A 32 2.12 -9.47 1.08
N LEU A 33 2.62 -9.36 2.31
CA LEU A 33 1.80 -9.51 3.52
C LEU A 33 0.67 -8.49 3.54
N ILE A 34 0.96 -7.24 3.22
CA ILE A 34 -0.06 -6.17 3.16
C ILE A 34 -1.04 -6.42 2.02
N ALA A 35 -0.56 -6.81 0.84
CA ALA A 35 -1.42 -7.15 -0.29
C ALA A 35 -2.41 -8.27 0.07
N ASN A 36 -1.93 -9.34 0.66
CA ASN A 36 -2.77 -10.46 1.10
C ASN A 36 -3.77 -10.03 2.16
N TYR A 37 -3.37 -9.15 3.08
CA TYR A 37 -4.26 -8.61 4.10
C TYR A 37 -5.38 -7.76 3.49
N LEU A 38 -5.06 -6.84 2.58
CA LEU A 38 -6.06 -6.04 1.85
C LEU A 38 -7.04 -6.92 1.07
N LEU A 39 -6.53 -7.93 0.37
CA LEU A 39 -7.36 -8.91 -0.35
C LEU A 39 -8.32 -9.64 0.60
N SER A 40 -7.85 -10.06 1.78
CA SER A 40 -8.70 -10.71 2.79
C SER A 40 -9.79 -9.77 3.33
N CYS A 41 -9.55 -8.46 3.29
CA CYS A 41 -10.51 -7.42 3.64
C CYS A 41 -11.46 -7.05 2.50
N GLY A 42 -11.38 -7.73 1.35
CA GLY A 42 -12.25 -7.46 0.19
C GLY A 42 -11.81 -6.28 -0.68
N ILE A 43 -10.58 -5.79 -0.52
CA ILE A 43 -10.04 -4.68 -1.29
C ILE A 43 -9.15 -5.24 -2.40
N ASP A 44 -9.40 -4.83 -3.64
CA ASP A 44 -8.54 -5.16 -4.77
C ASP A 44 -7.18 -4.48 -4.62
N VAL A 45 -6.15 -5.13 -5.11
CA VAL A 45 -4.80 -4.58 -5.10
C VAL A 45 -4.21 -4.59 -6.50
N TYR A 46 -3.33 -3.62 -6.77
CA TYR A 46 -2.39 -3.67 -7.87
C TYR A 46 -1.01 -3.91 -7.28
N PHE A 47 -0.59 -5.14 -7.30
CA PHE A 47 0.68 -5.58 -6.74
C PHE A 47 1.42 -6.43 -7.75
N ASP A 48 2.59 -5.97 -8.18
CA ASP A 48 3.45 -6.70 -9.09
C ASP A 48 4.33 -7.69 -8.32
N GLU A 49 3.93 -8.95 -8.34
CA GLU A 49 4.74 -10.04 -7.79
C GLU A 49 5.95 -10.38 -8.68
N TYR A 50 5.84 -10.08 -9.97
CA TYR A 50 6.82 -10.45 -11.00
C TYR A 50 7.60 -9.23 -11.49
N ASP A 51 8.26 -8.57 -10.57
CA ASP A 51 9.09 -7.38 -10.81
C ASP A 51 10.15 -7.55 -11.92
N SER A 52 10.42 -8.81 -12.32
CA SER A 52 11.30 -9.15 -13.44
C SER A 52 10.78 -8.76 -14.81
N SER A 53 9.47 -8.46 -14.94
CA SER A 53 8.88 -8.02 -16.22
C SER A 53 9.15 -6.56 -16.52
N ILE A 54 9.44 -5.75 -15.51
CA ILE A 54 9.81 -4.35 -15.68
C ILE A 54 11.29 -4.29 -16.00
N ASN A 55 11.61 -3.91 -17.24
CA ASN A 55 13.01 -3.66 -17.60
C ASN A 55 13.53 -2.42 -16.87
N ARG A 56 14.06 -2.62 -15.67
CA ARG A 56 14.61 -1.55 -14.81
C ARG A 56 15.78 -0.80 -15.42
N ARG A 57 16.40 -1.36 -16.47
CA ARG A 57 17.45 -0.68 -17.24
C ARG A 57 16.87 0.36 -18.20
N ASN A 58 15.57 0.30 -18.48
CA ASN A 58 14.86 1.27 -19.30
C ASN A 58 13.96 2.14 -18.42
N PRO A 59 14.35 3.39 -18.10
CA PRO A 59 13.56 4.28 -17.25
C PRO A 59 12.13 4.51 -17.77
N GLN A 60 11.96 4.55 -19.10
CA GLN A 60 10.64 4.75 -19.71
C GLN A 60 9.69 3.56 -19.42
N SER A 61 10.20 2.32 -19.45
CA SER A 61 9.39 1.13 -19.09
C SER A 61 8.94 1.19 -17.62
N VAL A 62 9.81 1.61 -16.72
CA VAL A 62 9.47 1.77 -15.30
C VAL A 62 8.40 2.83 -15.12
N VAL A 63 8.57 4.01 -15.71
CA VAL A 63 7.60 5.12 -15.65
C VAL A 63 6.24 4.67 -16.19
N ASN A 64 6.21 4.00 -17.35
CA ASN A 64 4.96 3.55 -17.96
C ASN A 64 4.24 2.53 -17.09
N ALA A 65 4.96 1.59 -16.48
CA ALA A 65 4.38 0.57 -15.58
C ALA A 65 3.76 1.22 -14.33
N ILE A 66 4.47 2.16 -13.69
CA ILE A 66 3.98 2.87 -12.52
C ILE A 66 2.73 3.71 -12.87
N LYS A 67 2.79 4.46 -13.96
CA LYS A 67 1.64 5.25 -14.43
C LYS A 67 0.41 4.38 -14.68
N ALA A 68 0.59 3.26 -15.39
CA ALA A 68 -0.48 2.33 -15.67
C ALA A 68 -1.10 1.75 -14.38
N GLY A 69 -0.27 1.37 -13.41
CA GLY A 69 -0.74 0.88 -12.11
C GLY A 69 -1.52 1.92 -11.33
N ILE A 70 -1.01 3.15 -11.24
CA ILE A 70 -1.69 4.25 -10.56
C ILE A 70 -3.03 4.59 -11.23
N GLN A 71 -3.05 4.63 -12.56
CA GLN A 71 -4.29 4.94 -13.32
C GLN A 71 -5.39 3.89 -13.12
N LYS A 72 -5.02 2.63 -12.91
CA LYS A 72 -5.97 1.54 -12.63
C LYS A 72 -6.49 1.54 -11.20
N SER A 73 -5.85 2.26 -10.31
CA SER A 73 -6.09 2.21 -8.89
C SER A 73 -6.84 3.45 -8.41
N THR A 74 -7.60 3.30 -7.34
CA THR A 74 -8.28 4.42 -6.67
C THR A 74 -7.44 4.99 -5.53
N HIS A 75 -6.50 4.20 -5.02
CA HIS A 75 -5.63 4.56 -3.91
C HIS A 75 -4.19 4.19 -4.26
N LEU A 76 -3.26 5.01 -3.81
CA LEU A 76 -1.82 4.74 -3.85
C LEU A 76 -1.31 4.53 -2.43
N MET A 77 -0.82 3.34 -2.13
CA MET A 77 -0.15 3.04 -0.87
C MET A 77 1.36 3.00 -1.08
N CYS A 78 2.08 3.82 -0.33
CA CYS A 78 3.54 3.79 -0.29
C CYS A 78 4.01 3.02 0.95
N LEU A 79 4.78 1.95 0.75
CA LEU A 79 5.40 1.20 1.82
C LEU A 79 6.69 1.90 2.25
N LEU A 80 6.72 2.37 3.50
CA LEU A 80 7.85 3.10 4.07
C LEU A 80 8.75 2.15 4.87
N SER A 81 9.92 1.89 4.33
CA SER A 81 11.00 1.09 4.89
C SER A 81 12.31 1.88 4.83
N GLU A 82 13.38 1.35 5.40
CA GLU A 82 14.72 1.94 5.22
C GLU A 82 15.13 1.99 3.75
N ASN A 83 14.79 0.95 2.97
CA ASN A 83 15.06 0.92 1.54
C ASN A 83 14.24 2.00 0.80
N ALA A 84 12.99 2.17 1.18
CA ALA A 84 12.09 3.16 0.60
C ALA A 84 12.58 4.59 0.82
N MET A 85 13.15 4.89 2.00
CA MET A 85 13.70 6.21 2.32
C MET A 85 14.88 6.60 1.42
N LYS A 86 15.55 5.63 0.83
CA LYS A 86 16.65 5.84 -0.13
C LYS A 86 16.19 5.88 -1.59
N SER A 87 14.91 5.62 -1.84
CA SER A 87 14.34 5.56 -3.18
C SER A 87 14.23 6.94 -3.80
N LYS A 88 14.61 7.03 -5.08
CA LYS A 88 14.37 8.21 -5.91
C LYS A 88 12.97 8.19 -6.55
N TRP A 89 12.30 7.04 -6.54
CA TRP A 89 11.00 6.86 -7.19
C TRP A 89 9.83 7.26 -6.29
N ILE A 90 9.92 7.02 -4.97
CA ILE A 90 8.82 7.32 -4.04
C ILE A 90 8.38 8.79 -4.08
N PRO A 91 9.28 9.80 -4.07
CA PRO A 91 8.85 11.20 -4.21
C PRO A 91 8.07 11.45 -5.50
N TRP A 92 8.51 10.83 -6.59
CA TRP A 92 7.85 10.96 -7.87
C TRP A 92 6.48 10.27 -7.91
N GLU A 93 6.39 9.05 -7.36
CA GLU A 93 5.14 8.29 -7.27
C GLU A 93 4.10 9.02 -6.42
N VAL A 94 4.51 9.54 -5.26
CA VAL A 94 3.63 10.34 -4.39
C VAL A 94 3.13 11.59 -5.12
N GLY A 95 4.02 12.30 -5.80
CA GLY A 95 3.63 13.49 -6.57
C GLY A 95 2.70 13.17 -7.73
N TYR A 96 3.00 12.13 -8.49
CA TYR A 96 2.17 11.71 -9.62
C TYR A 96 0.81 11.17 -9.17
N GLY A 97 0.79 10.41 -8.09
CA GLY A 97 -0.42 9.76 -7.56
C GLY A 97 -1.21 10.60 -6.55
N TYR A 98 -0.82 11.83 -6.29
CA TYR A 98 -1.42 12.67 -5.24
C TYR A 98 -2.94 12.78 -5.32
N GLU A 99 -3.50 12.82 -6.52
CA GLU A 99 -4.95 12.83 -6.78
C GLU A 99 -5.63 11.45 -6.57
N HIS A 100 -4.86 10.39 -6.34
CA HIS A 100 -5.34 9.02 -6.18
C HIS A 100 -5.38 8.56 -4.71
N ASN A 101 -5.77 9.43 -3.79
CA ASN A 101 -5.88 9.08 -2.37
C ASN A 101 -4.61 8.40 -1.82
N VAL A 102 -3.50 9.13 -1.84
CA VAL A 102 -2.21 8.64 -1.36
C VAL A 102 -2.24 8.43 0.15
N PHE A 103 -1.75 7.29 0.61
CA PHE A 103 -1.42 7.05 2.01
C PHE A 103 -0.16 6.21 2.14
N CYS A 104 0.45 6.23 3.30
CA CYS A 104 1.66 5.48 3.58
C CYS A 104 1.43 4.45 4.68
N VAL A 105 2.11 3.33 4.58
CA VAL A 105 2.22 2.32 5.64
C VAL A 105 3.67 2.27 6.08
N LYS A 106 3.91 2.62 7.33
CA LYS A 106 5.25 2.68 7.91
C LYS A 106 5.60 1.36 8.59
N LEU A 107 6.72 0.76 8.19
CA LEU A 107 7.26 -0.43 8.86
C LEU A 107 7.91 -0.09 10.20
N LYS A 108 8.09 -1.12 11.04
CA LYS A 108 8.64 -0.99 12.40
C LYS A 108 10.00 -0.31 12.47
N GLU A 109 10.87 -0.59 11.49
CA GLU A 109 12.24 -0.12 11.47
C GLU A 109 12.40 1.40 11.26
N ILE A 110 11.34 2.08 10.82
CA ILE A 110 11.41 3.52 10.53
C ILE A 110 10.81 4.33 11.67
N ALA A 111 11.57 5.30 12.18
CA ALA A 111 11.05 6.30 13.09
C ALA A 111 10.26 7.37 12.32
N PHE A 112 9.11 7.78 12.85
CA PHE A 112 8.26 8.81 12.23
C PHE A 112 9.02 10.13 12.00
N SER A 113 9.90 10.49 12.93
CA SER A 113 10.73 11.70 12.85
C SER A 113 11.70 11.73 11.67
N LEU A 114 11.97 10.58 11.05
CA LEU A 114 12.86 10.46 9.88
C LEU A 114 12.12 10.59 8.54
N LEU A 115 10.81 10.78 8.56
CA LEU A 115 10.03 10.91 7.33
C LEU A 115 10.29 12.25 6.64
N PRO A 116 10.54 12.25 5.32
CA PRO A 116 10.66 13.47 4.54
C PRO A 116 9.42 14.35 4.63
N GLU A 117 9.59 15.64 4.47
CA GLU A 117 8.51 16.63 4.58
C GLU A 117 7.34 16.36 3.64
N TYR A 118 7.61 15.91 2.41
CA TYR A 118 6.54 15.61 1.45
C TYR A 118 5.64 14.44 1.88
N LEU A 119 6.08 13.59 2.81
CA LEU A 119 5.26 12.53 3.39
C LEU A 119 4.43 13.00 4.59
N GLN A 120 4.71 14.20 5.12
CA GLN A 120 3.95 14.75 6.25
C GLN A 120 2.58 15.32 5.83
N VAL A 121 2.35 15.49 4.53
CA VAL A 121 1.08 16.00 3.98
C VAL A 121 0.12 14.89 3.53
N VAL A 122 0.50 13.64 3.68
CA VAL A 122 -0.34 12.49 3.39
C VAL A 122 -0.53 11.63 4.65
N PRO A 123 -1.63 10.87 4.77
CA PRO A 123 -1.80 9.97 5.91
C PRO A 123 -0.67 8.94 5.99
N VAL A 124 -0.09 8.77 7.17
CA VAL A 124 0.93 7.75 7.46
C VAL A 124 0.44 6.86 8.59
N TYR A 125 0.22 5.59 8.29
CA TYR A 125 -0.22 4.61 9.28
C TYR A 125 0.98 3.86 9.83
N SER A 126 1.30 4.13 11.11
CA SER A 126 2.44 3.53 11.82
C SER A 126 2.08 2.23 12.54
N GLY A 127 0.81 1.99 12.79
CA GLY A 127 0.32 0.79 13.46
C GLY A 127 -0.78 0.10 12.68
N TYR A 128 -0.92 -1.23 12.82
CA TYR A 128 -1.95 -1.96 12.10
C TYR A 128 -3.37 -1.61 12.57
N GLU A 129 -3.56 -1.16 13.81
CA GLU A 129 -4.88 -0.70 14.28
C GLU A 129 -5.35 0.54 13.52
N ALA A 130 -4.44 1.50 13.28
CA ALA A 130 -4.75 2.68 12.46
C ALA A 130 -5.04 2.33 11.01
N LEU A 131 -4.26 1.40 10.46
CA LEU A 131 -4.52 0.88 9.12
C LEU A 131 -5.88 0.18 9.04
N ASP A 132 -6.25 -0.59 10.05
CA ASP A 132 -7.57 -1.24 10.12
C ASP A 132 -8.72 -0.25 10.13
N VAL A 133 -8.59 0.86 10.85
CA VAL A 133 -9.58 1.94 10.82
C VAL A 133 -9.70 2.52 9.42
N ALA A 134 -8.58 2.79 8.76
CA ALA A 134 -8.56 3.30 7.39
C ALA A 134 -9.19 2.31 6.41
N ILE A 135 -8.92 1.01 6.55
CA ILE A 135 -9.53 -0.05 5.73
C ILE A 135 -11.04 -0.12 5.95
N ARG A 136 -11.53 -0.04 7.20
CA ARG A 136 -12.97 0.00 7.48
C ARG A 136 -13.65 1.20 6.80
N ASN A 137 -13.04 2.36 6.87
CA ASN A 137 -13.55 3.56 6.20
C ASN A 137 -13.56 3.38 4.67
N MET A 138 -12.51 2.82 4.10
CA MET A 138 -12.42 2.52 2.67
C MET A 138 -13.51 1.53 2.23
N ARG A 139 -13.75 0.48 3.01
CA ARG A 139 -14.82 -0.48 2.78
C ARG A 139 -16.20 0.18 2.83
N SER A 140 -16.46 0.99 3.85
CA SER A 140 -17.72 1.70 4.02
C SER A 140 -17.97 2.68 2.86
N THR A 141 -16.99 3.50 2.52
CA THR A 141 -17.09 4.51 1.45
C THR A 141 -17.34 3.87 0.07
N ASN A 142 -16.79 2.68 -0.17
CA ASN A 142 -16.91 1.98 -1.45
C ASN A 142 -17.99 0.87 -1.45
N ASN A 143 -18.78 0.75 -0.39
CA ASN A 143 -19.82 -0.27 -0.24
C ASN A 143 -19.30 -1.70 -0.44
N ILE A 144 -18.11 -2.00 0.10
CA ILE A 144 -17.46 -3.30 -0.03
C ILE A 144 -18.12 -4.29 0.94
N CYS A 145 -18.78 -5.30 0.42
CA CYS A 145 -19.39 -6.39 1.18
C CYS A 145 -18.52 -7.65 1.20
N GLU A 146 -17.54 -7.74 0.31
CA GLU A 146 -16.64 -8.88 0.21
C GLU A 146 -15.59 -8.85 1.32
N GLY A 147 -15.02 -10.02 1.59
CA GLY A 147 -13.96 -10.16 2.59
C GLY A 147 -14.46 -9.99 4.01
N GLN A 148 -13.56 -10.08 4.95
CA GLN A 148 -13.85 -10.03 6.36
C GLN A 148 -12.75 -9.31 7.14
N MET A 149 -13.15 -8.33 7.94
CA MET A 149 -12.24 -7.73 8.92
C MET A 149 -12.50 -8.37 10.29
N ARG A 150 -11.46 -9.00 10.82
CA ARG A 150 -11.51 -9.64 12.14
C ARG A 150 -11.04 -8.68 13.22
N THR A 151 -11.55 -8.87 14.44
CA THR A 151 -11.00 -8.25 15.63
C THR A 151 -9.91 -9.16 16.19
N TYR A 152 -8.69 -8.65 16.33
CA TYR A 152 -7.51 -9.43 16.72
C TYR A 152 -7.19 -9.31 18.22
N SER A 153 -8.19 -9.21 19.09
CA SER A 153 -7.98 -9.13 20.54
C SER A 153 -7.36 -10.39 21.14
N ASN A 154 -7.65 -11.56 20.55
CA ASN A 154 -7.20 -12.87 21.02
C ASN A 154 -6.33 -13.62 20.01
N TYR A 155 -5.98 -13.00 18.89
CA TYR A 155 -5.20 -13.62 17.82
C TYR A 155 -4.11 -12.67 17.35
N THR A 156 -3.03 -13.24 16.82
CA THR A 156 -1.97 -12.46 16.21
C THR A 156 -2.47 -11.79 14.93
N HIS A 157 -2.36 -10.47 14.86
CA HIS A 157 -2.70 -9.73 13.65
C HIS A 157 -1.76 -10.12 12.50
N PRO A 158 -2.26 -10.31 11.28
CA PRO A 158 -1.44 -10.72 10.12
C PRO A 158 -0.24 -9.82 9.85
N LEU A 159 -0.34 -8.53 10.21
CA LEU A 159 0.74 -7.54 10.00
C LEU A 159 1.62 -7.31 11.24
N SER A 160 1.43 -8.06 12.32
CA SER A 160 2.17 -7.85 13.58
C SER A 160 3.69 -8.05 13.47
N SER A 161 4.14 -8.81 12.48
CA SER A 161 5.58 -8.99 12.22
C SER A 161 6.25 -7.75 11.64
N ILE A 162 5.51 -6.91 10.91
CA ILE A 162 6.04 -5.75 10.18
C ILE A 162 5.53 -4.40 10.67
N MET A 163 4.43 -4.37 11.42
CA MET A 163 3.83 -3.17 11.99
C MET A 163 3.60 -3.32 13.49
N TYR A 164 3.57 -2.22 14.18
CA TYR A 164 3.20 -2.19 15.60
C TYR A 164 1.67 -2.25 15.78
N ASP A 165 1.23 -2.57 17.00
CA ASP A 165 -0.19 -2.68 17.34
C ASP A 165 -0.85 -1.33 17.62
N ASN A 166 -0.15 -0.39 18.26
CA ASN A 166 -0.71 0.84 18.81
C ASN A 166 0.03 2.09 18.31
N ILE A 167 -0.74 3.06 17.80
CA ILE A 167 -0.24 4.35 17.32
C ILE A 167 0.47 5.14 18.44
N ASN A 168 -0.06 5.05 19.67
CA ASN A 168 0.41 5.88 20.80
C ASN A 168 1.82 5.53 21.31
N LYS A 169 2.40 4.42 20.88
CA LYS A 169 3.75 4.03 21.25
C LYS A 169 4.85 4.72 20.43
N TYR A 170 4.48 5.57 19.45
CA TYR A 170 5.42 6.04 18.42
C TYR A 170 5.58 7.56 18.32
N TYR A 171 4.92 8.31 19.18
CA TYR A 171 5.22 9.72 19.37
C TYR A 171 6.41 9.83 20.34
N GLY A 172 7.56 9.52 19.87
CA GLY A 172 8.81 9.69 20.58
C GLY A 172 9.87 10.20 19.64
#